data_f202e1ffb9e1d23631367e2a75be0be2
#
_entry.id   f202e1ffb9e1d23631367e2a75be0be2
#
_cell.length_a   1.000
_cell.length_b   1.000
_cell.length_c   1.000
_cell.angle_alpha   90.00
_cell.angle_beta   90.00
_cell.angle_gamma   90.00
#
_symmetry.space_group_name_H-M   'P 1'
#
loop_
_entity.id
_entity.type
_entity.pdbx_description
1 polymer ?
#
loop_
_entity_poly.entity_id
_entity_poly.type
_entity_poly.pdbx_seq_one_letter_code
_entity_poly.pdbx_strand_id
1 'polypeptide(L)'
;MSKKLNLRELLNFFDCKVSSSIGHASAINGVIGEDLGVALLLKYFSDQKLSAIALDEPCTQKTKKGKRLDKWIVIEDTDPKIIYQVEIKNWNAHSLNSETVLDHSDEKYMREYRLRRWTKQFDSELKIPSQTECQKVLLPMQVPTPFRDYEHRTLLCFWDALHVEGESDAMFEVSVNCDHFENLTVFSMSNYVSELLKQSDVLEVELADANARIDWLNKLYS
;
A
#
# COMPACT_ATOMS: atom_id res chain seq x y z
N MET A 1 -13.52 16.96 1.72
CA MET A 1 -13.95 17.31 0.35
C MET A 1 -13.50 16.19 -0.57
N SER A 2 -14.43 15.45 -1.18
CA SER A 2 -14.08 14.36 -2.09
C SER A 2 -13.37 14.90 -3.34
N LYS A 3 -12.45 14.12 -3.88
CA LYS A 3 -11.74 14.38 -5.12
C LYS A 3 -12.05 13.28 -6.10
N LYS A 4 -12.04 13.64 -7.39
CA LYS A 4 -12.15 12.68 -8.48
C LYS A 4 -10.77 12.31 -8.96
N LEU A 5 -10.41 11.04 -8.81
CA LEU A 5 -9.18 10.47 -9.36
C LEU A 5 -9.47 9.84 -10.72
N ASN A 6 -8.66 10.16 -11.72
CA ASN A 6 -8.64 9.45 -12.98
C ASN A 6 -7.79 8.19 -12.80
N LEU A 7 -8.44 7.02 -12.82
CA LEU A 7 -7.81 5.74 -12.51
C LEU A 7 -6.78 5.32 -13.59
N ARG A 8 -7.03 5.68 -14.86
CA ARG A 8 -6.12 5.39 -15.97
C ARG A 8 -4.83 6.19 -15.84
N GLU A 9 -4.95 7.48 -15.52
CA GLU A 9 -3.77 8.34 -15.28
C GLU A 9 -3.02 7.91 -14.02
N LEU A 10 -3.72 7.43 -13.01
CA LEU A 10 -3.13 6.88 -11.79
C LEU A 10 -2.23 5.66 -12.09
N LEU A 11 -2.75 4.69 -12.86
CA LEU A 11 -1.93 3.54 -13.31
C LEU A 11 -0.75 3.98 -14.16
N ASN A 12 -0.96 4.85 -15.15
CA ASN A 12 0.11 5.35 -16.00
C ASN A 12 1.22 6.03 -15.19
N PHE A 13 0.84 6.81 -14.18
CA PHE A 13 1.77 7.52 -13.32
C PHE A 13 2.63 6.57 -12.48
N PHE A 14 2.02 5.61 -11.80
CA PHE A 14 2.75 4.69 -10.92
C PHE A 14 3.46 3.56 -11.67
N ASP A 15 2.97 3.16 -12.84
CA ASP A 15 3.65 2.15 -13.69
C ASP A 15 4.86 2.71 -14.44
N CYS A 16 5.18 3.99 -14.25
CA CYS A 16 6.38 4.66 -14.81
C CYS A 16 6.58 4.50 -16.32
N LYS A 17 5.51 4.35 -17.08
CA LYS A 17 5.58 4.47 -18.54
C LYS A 17 5.93 5.89 -19.00
N VAL A 18 5.83 6.86 -18.08
CA VAL A 18 6.23 8.23 -18.32
C VAL A 18 7.65 8.41 -17.80
N SER A 19 8.60 8.57 -18.69
CA SER A 19 10.05 8.74 -18.45
C SER A 19 10.43 10.04 -17.72
N SER A 20 9.47 10.79 -17.20
CA SER A 20 9.72 12.00 -16.44
C SER A 20 10.19 11.66 -15.04
N SER A 21 11.49 11.72 -14.87
CA SER A 21 12.28 11.74 -13.64
C SER A 21 11.64 11.09 -12.38
N ILE A 22 12.31 10.11 -11.84
CA ILE A 22 12.09 9.52 -10.50
C ILE A 22 11.78 10.60 -9.42
N GLY A 23 12.33 11.81 -9.57
CA GLY A 23 12.10 12.94 -8.69
C GLY A 23 10.66 13.46 -8.67
N HIS A 24 10.00 13.54 -9.82
CA HIS A 24 8.59 13.98 -9.89
C HIS A 24 7.64 12.94 -9.28
N ALA A 25 7.88 11.66 -9.55
CA ALA A 25 7.09 10.59 -8.95
C ALA A 25 7.22 10.59 -7.42
N SER A 26 8.43 10.80 -6.89
CA SER A 26 8.66 10.91 -5.45
C SER A 26 7.98 12.13 -4.84
N ALA A 27 7.98 13.27 -5.53
CA ALA A 27 7.30 14.48 -5.06
C ALA A 27 5.79 14.30 -5.00
N ILE A 28 5.18 13.71 -6.02
CA ILE A 28 3.73 13.43 -6.03
C ILE A 28 3.38 12.38 -4.97
N ASN A 29 4.20 11.33 -4.83
CA ASN A 29 4.04 10.37 -3.73
C ASN A 29 4.10 11.04 -2.35
N GLY A 30 4.93 12.05 -2.17
CA GLY A 30 4.97 12.84 -0.94
C GLY A 30 3.68 13.64 -0.68
N VAL A 31 2.93 13.98 -1.72
CA VAL A 31 1.68 14.76 -1.60
C VAL A 31 0.46 13.86 -1.38
N ILE A 32 0.26 12.83 -2.20
CA ILE A 32 -0.93 11.96 -2.16
C ILE A 32 -0.70 10.64 -1.42
N GLY A 33 0.53 10.21 -1.33
CA GLY A 33 1.16 9.04 -0.78
C GLY A 33 0.28 8.08 0.04
N GLU A 34 0.42 8.19 1.35
CA GLU A 34 -0.28 7.30 2.29
C GLU A 34 -1.81 7.41 2.20
N ASP A 35 -2.35 8.64 1.98
CA ASP A 35 -3.78 8.89 1.87
C ASP A 35 -4.43 8.08 0.74
N LEU A 36 -3.74 7.98 -0.41
CA LEU A 36 -4.24 7.20 -1.53
C LEU A 36 -4.34 5.72 -1.17
N GLY A 37 -3.30 5.16 -0.53
CA GLY A 37 -3.30 3.77 -0.09
C GLY A 37 -4.43 3.49 0.89
N VAL A 38 -4.62 4.37 1.88
CA VAL A 38 -5.74 4.26 2.85
C VAL A 38 -7.09 4.34 2.14
N ALA A 39 -7.27 5.32 1.25
CA ALA A 39 -8.54 5.52 0.57
C ALA A 39 -8.92 4.32 -0.33
N LEU A 40 -7.94 3.76 -1.07
CA LEU A 40 -8.15 2.56 -1.89
C LEU A 40 -8.47 1.34 -1.02
N LEU A 41 -7.78 1.18 0.10
CA LEU A 41 -8.00 0.06 1.01
C LEU A 41 -9.38 0.13 1.68
N LEU A 42 -9.79 1.30 2.17
CA LEU A 42 -11.13 1.50 2.73
C LEU A 42 -12.22 1.28 1.70
N LYS A 43 -12.02 1.73 0.47
CA LYS A 43 -12.94 1.48 -0.64
C LYS A 43 -13.03 -0.02 -0.96
N TYR A 44 -11.91 -0.74 -0.99
CA TYR A 44 -11.88 -2.18 -1.18
C TYR A 44 -12.72 -2.90 -0.11
N PHE A 45 -12.50 -2.61 1.17
CA PHE A 45 -13.30 -3.20 2.25
C PHE A 45 -14.79 -2.87 2.11
N SER A 46 -15.12 -1.65 1.75
CA SER A 46 -16.51 -1.25 1.48
C SER A 46 -17.15 -2.05 0.34
N ASP A 47 -16.40 -2.33 -0.74
CA ASP A 47 -16.88 -3.16 -1.85
C ASP A 47 -17.09 -4.62 -1.43
N GLN A 48 -16.30 -5.09 -0.44
CA GLN A 48 -16.51 -6.40 0.21
C GLN A 48 -17.62 -6.37 1.27
N LYS A 49 -18.35 -5.25 1.42
CA LYS A 49 -19.40 -5.03 2.43
C LYS A 49 -18.88 -5.10 3.88
N LEU A 50 -17.62 -4.76 4.08
CA LEU A 50 -17.00 -4.65 5.39
C LEU A 50 -16.90 -3.18 5.80
N SER A 51 -17.25 -2.89 7.04
CA SER A 51 -17.10 -1.56 7.63
C SER A 51 -15.70 -1.41 8.19
N ALA A 52 -14.83 -0.75 7.45
CA ALA A 52 -13.44 -0.50 7.84
C ALA A 52 -13.24 0.97 8.23
N ILE A 53 -12.53 1.20 9.32
CA ILE A 53 -12.24 2.54 9.85
C ILE A 53 -10.73 2.70 10.00
N ALA A 54 -10.16 3.74 9.40
CA ALA A 54 -8.78 4.13 9.64
C ALA A 54 -8.70 5.02 10.88
N LEU A 55 -7.83 4.65 11.83
CA LEU A 55 -7.65 5.41 13.06
C LEU A 55 -6.65 6.55 12.85
N ASP A 56 -6.87 7.68 13.51
CA ASP A 56 -5.94 8.81 13.54
C ASP A 56 -4.75 8.59 14.50
N GLU A 57 -4.83 7.56 15.32
CA GLU A 57 -3.76 7.21 16.25
C GLU A 57 -2.51 6.73 15.52
N PRO A 58 -1.32 7.23 15.87
CA PRO A 58 -0.10 6.80 15.25
C PRO A 58 0.25 5.36 15.64
N CYS A 59 0.70 4.56 14.67
CA CYS A 59 1.29 3.26 14.93
C CYS A 59 2.71 3.45 15.50
N THR A 60 2.87 3.35 16.80
CA THR A 60 4.16 3.51 17.46
C THR A 60 4.65 2.22 18.11
N GLN A 61 5.93 1.94 17.96
CA GLN A 61 6.57 0.86 18.69
C GLN A 61 7.19 1.40 19.99
N LYS A 62 7.15 0.60 21.07
CA LYS A 62 7.77 0.96 22.38
C LYS A 62 9.29 1.05 22.36
N THR A 63 9.96 1.05 21.22
CA THR A 63 11.41 1.12 21.15
C THR A 63 11.91 2.57 21.19
N LYS A 64 13.08 2.78 21.82
CA LYS A 64 13.76 4.08 21.96
C LYS A 64 13.98 4.84 20.64
N LYS A 65 13.78 4.20 19.47
CA LYS A 65 13.93 4.79 18.14
C LYS A 65 12.60 5.04 17.42
N GLY A 66 11.45 4.79 18.09
CA GLY A 66 10.14 5.18 17.59
C GLY A 66 9.87 4.78 16.14
N LYS A 67 9.97 3.48 15.79
CA LYS A 67 9.53 3.02 14.48
C LYS A 67 8.04 3.29 14.39
N ARG A 68 7.61 3.94 13.33
CA ARG A 68 6.23 4.30 13.06
C ARG A 68 5.78 3.55 11.82
N LEU A 69 4.63 2.91 11.91
CA LEU A 69 3.88 2.44 10.74
C LEU A 69 2.87 3.51 10.31
N ASP A 70 2.31 3.32 9.13
CA ASP A 70 1.53 4.38 8.50
C ASP A 70 0.13 4.49 9.10
N LYS A 71 -0.56 3.35 9.40
CA LYS A 71 -1.95 3.43 9.86
C LYS A 71 -2.39 2.21 10.67
N TRP A 72 -3.43 2.39 11.50
CA TRP A 72 -4.29 1.35 12.02
C TRP A 72 -5.60 1.31 11.24
N ILE A 73 -6.10 0.11 10.89
CA ILE A 73 -7.42 -0.07 10.30
C ILE A 73 -8.18 -1.12 11.11
N VAL A 74 -9.41 -0.78 11.48
CA VAL A 74 -10.29 -1.61 12.30
C VAL A 74 -11.45 -2.09 11.46
N ILE A 75 -11.82 -3.38 11.60
CA ILE A 75 -13.03 -3.99 11.04
C ILE A 75 -13.84 -4.57 12.19
N GLU A 76 -15.05 -4.05 12.37
CA GLU A 76 -15.90 -4.39 13.52
C GLU A 76 -16.98 -5.43 13.22
N ASP A 77 -17.32 -5.62 11.95
CA ASP A 77 -18.40 -6.50 11.47
C ASP A 77 -17.90 -7.88 11.06
N THR A 78 -16.73 -8.27 11.53
CA THR A 78 -16.19 -9.64 11.43
C THR A 78 -16.24 -10.35 12.80
N ASP A 79 -16.22 -11.68 12.78
CA ASP A 79 -16.06 -12.50 13.99
C ASP A 79 -14.88 -13.47 13.76
N PRO A 80 -13.75 -13.28 14.46
CA PRO A 80 -13.45 -12.19 15.39
C PRO A 80 -13.33 -10.82 14.72
N LYS A 81 -13.51 -9.75 15.51
CA LYS A 81 -13.19 -8.37 15.08
C LYS A 81 -11.69 -8.24 14.83
N ILE A 82 -11.32 -7.46 13.82
CA ILE A 82 -9.93 -7.40 13.35
C ILE A 82 -9.38 -5.98 13.50
N ILE A 83 -8.11 -5.88 13.90
CA ILE A 83 -7.31 -4.67 13.78
C ILE A 83 -6.05 -4.95 12.98
N TYR A 84 -5.87 -4.21 11.90
CA TYR A 84 -4.67 -4.26 11.07
C TYR A 84 -3.68 -3.18 11.46
N GLN A 85 -2.43 -3.56 11.68
CA GLN A 85 -1.31 -2.63 11.54
C GLN A 85 -0.92 -2.58 10.07
N VAL A 86 -0.86 -1.36 9.51
CA VAL A 86 -0.72 -1.15 8.06
C VAL A 86 0.55 -0.39 7.74
N GLU A 87 1.30 -0.88 6.76
CA GLU A 87 2.39 -0.18 6.09
C GLU A 87 2.01 0.05 4.64
N ILE A 88 2.25 1.26 4.11
CA ILE A 88 1.88 1.65 2.75
C ILE A 88 3.13 1.94 1.93
N LYS A 89 3.26 1.27 0.80
CA LYS A 89 4.36 1.43 -0.13
C LYS A 89 3.84 1.67 -1.54
N ASN A 90 3.77 2.95 -1.91
CA ASN A 90 3.36 3.38 -3.25
C ASN A 90 4.48 3.19 -4.30
N TRP A 91 5.32 2.21 -4.09
CA TRP A 91 6.39 1.89 -5.02
C TRP A 91 5.89 0.86 -6.01
N ASN A 92 6.23 1.06 -7.26
CA ASN A 92 6.15 -0.02 -8.21
C ASN A 92 7.35 -0.97 -8.01
N ALA A 93 7.25 -2.20 -8.51
CA ALA A 93 8.34 -3.17 -8.43
C ALA A 93 9.63 -2.69 -9.10
N HIS A 94 9.56 -1.70 -9.97
CA HIS A 94 10.69 -1.11 -10.69
C HIS A 94 11.52 -0.19 -9.79
N SER A 95 10.91 0.46 -8.80
CA SER A 95 11.59 1.39 -7.89
C SER A 95 12.50 0.68 -6.88
N LEU A 96 12.36 -0.63 -6.73
CA LEU A 96 12.99 -1.37 -5.64
C LEU A 96 14.50 -1.56 -5.76
N ASN A 97 15.14 -1.22 -6.89
CA ASN A 97 16.57 -1.49 -7.06
C ASN A 97 17.34 -0.50 -7.93
N SER A 98 16.85 0.70 -8.22
CA SER A 98 17.53 1.64 -9.12
C SER A 98 17.98 1.05 -10.49
N GLU A 99 17.58 -0.16 -10.81
CA GLU A 99 17.83 -0.75 -12.12
C GLU A 99 16.85 -0.16 -13.12
N THR A 100 17.37 0.35 -14.20
CA THR A 100 16.57 0.81 -15.33
C THR A 100 15.81 -0.39 -15.87
N VAL A 101 14.49 -0.37 -15.75
CA VAL A 101 13.66 -1.38 -16.40
C VAL A 101 13.68 -1.09 -17.88
N LEU A 102 14.23 -2.03 -18.63
CA LEU A 102 14.09 -2.03 -20.06
C LEU A 102 12.60 -2.22 -20.37
N ASP A 103 12.05 -1.36 -21.19
CA ASP A 103 10.68 -1.45 -21.66
C ASP A 103 10.58 -2.71 -22.54
N HIS A 104 10.15 -3.82 -21.93
CA HIS A 104 9.90 -5.05 -22.65
C HIS A 104 8.44 -5.06 -23.07
N SER A 105 8.22 -5.20 -24.36
CA SER A 105 6.88 -5.37 -24.95
C SER A 105 6.23 -6.72 -24.60
N ASP A 106 6.94 -7.63 -23.96
CA ASP A 106 6.44 -8.94 -23.54
C ASP A 106 5.82 -8.86 -22.14
N GLU A 107 4.50 -8.90 -22.07
CA GLU A 107 3.72 -8.85 -20.83
C GLU A 107 4.06 -10.03 -19.89
N LYS A 108 4.32 -11.21 -20.42
CA LYS A 108 4.70 -12.39 -19.63
C LYS A 108 6.03 -12.16 -18.93
N TYR A 109 7.01 -11.66 -19.66
CA TYR A 109 8.32 -11.33 -19.08
C TYR A 109 8.20 -10.26 -18.00
N MET A 110 7.43 -9.21 -18.24
CA MET A 110 7.22 -8.14 -17.26
C MET A 110 6.53 -8.65 -16.01
N ARG A 111 5.54 -9.53 -16.14
CA ARG A 111 4.87 -10.16 -15.02
C ARG A 111 5.82 -11.02 -14.18
N GLU A 112 6.60 -11.89 -14.82
CA GLU A 112 7.60 -12.72 -14.14
C GLU A 112 8.69 -11.88 -13.46
N TYR A 113 9.07 -10.77 -14.08
CA TYR A 113 10.00 -9.81 -13.52
C TYR A 113 9.43 -9.15 -12.25
N ARG A 114 8.20 -8.66 -12.30
CA ARG A 114 7.51 -8.04 -11.15
C ARG A 114 7.36 -9.04 -10.00
N LEU A 115 6.91 -10.25 -10.30
CA LEU A 115 6.76 -11.31 -9.31
C LEU A 115 8.09 -11.62 -8.61
N ARG A 116 9.16 -11.78 -9.37
CA ARG A 116 10.51 -12.01 -8.85
C ARG A 116 11.01 -10.87 -7.95
N ARG A 117 10.68 -9.62 -8.29
CA ARG A 117 11.00 -8.44 -7.49
C ARG A 117 10.19 -8.40 -6.21
N TRP A 118 8.93 -8.72 -6.30
CA TRP A 118 8.03 -8.77 -5.16
C TRP A 118 8.44 -9.85 -4.17
N THR A 119 8.65 -11.10 -4.61
CA THR A 119 9.03 -12.21 -3.72
C THR A 119 10.34 -11.97 -2.99
N LYS A 120 11.30 -11.29 -3.62
CA LYS A 120 12.57 -10.90 -2.99
C LYS A 120 12.41 -9.97 -1.78
N GLN A 121 11.26 -9.30 -1.61
CA GLN A 121 11.01 -8.44 -0.45
C GLN A 121 10.96 -9.22 0.86
N PHE A 122 10.59 -10.50 0.78
CA PHE A 122 10.37 -11.38 1.94
C PHE A 122 11.43 -12.50 2.04
N ASP A 123 12.40 -12.52 1.15
CA ASP A 123 13.53 -13.44 1.23
C ASP A 123 14.52 -12.93 2.29
N SER A 124 14.63 -13.68 3.39
CA SER A 124 15.49 -13.32 4.53
C SER A 124 16.99 -13.36 4.20
N GLU A 125 17.39 -14.05 3.14
CA GLU A 125 18.79 -14.17 2.72
C GLU A 125 19.26 -12.96 1.89
N LEU A 126 18.33 -12.25 1.27
CA LEU A 126 18.64 -11.10 0.42
C LEU A 126 18.58 -9.80 1.22
N LYS A 127 19.70 -9.24 1.59
CA LYS A 127 19.83 -7.93 2.25
C LYS A 127 19.61 -6.78 1.26
N ILE A 128 18.39 -6.64 0.75
CA ILE A 128 18.01 -5.51 -0.09
C ILE A 128 17.46 -4.38 0.81
N PRO A 129 17.86 -3.10 0.66
CA PRO A 129 17.36 -2.02 1.50
C PRO A 129 15.83 -1.91 1.55
N SER A 130 15.17 -2.12 0.41
CA SER A 130 13.71 -2.12 0.28
C SER A 130 13.02 -3.25 1.05
N GLN A 131 13.66 -4.41 1.20
CA GLN A 131 13.15 -5.53 1.98
C GLN A 131 12.94 -5.11 3.45
N THR A 132 13.92 -4.42 4.04
CA THR A 132 13.80 -3.91 5.41
C THR A 132 12.62 -2.97 5.58
N GLU A 133 12.30 -2.17 4.58
CA GLU A 133 11.17 -1.25 4.61
C GLU A 133 9.81 -1.98 4.56
N CYS A 134 9.68 -3.01 3.74
CA CYS A 134 8.46 -3.82 3.68
C CYS A 134 8.30 -4.68 4.94
N GLN A 135 9.38 -5.19 5.50
CA GLN A 135 9.34 -6.02 6.71
C GLN A 135 8.99 -5.26 8.00
N LYS A 136 8.97 -3.94 7.98
CA LYS A 136 8.52 -3.15 9.15
C LYS A 136 7.15 -3.57 9.63
N VAL A 137 6.26 -3.91 8.73
CA VAL A 137 4.89 -4.34 9.05
C VAL A 137 4.84 -5.61 9.89
N LEU A 138 5.90 -6.43 9.87
CA LEU A 138 6.01 -7.67 10.65
C LEU A 138 6.52 -7.43 12.09
N LEU A 139 6.85 -6.20 12.45
CA LEU A 139 7.22 -5.86 13.82
C LEU A 139 5.95 -5.58 14.62
N PRO A 140 5.68 -6.33 15.71
CA PRO A 140 4.45 -6.15 16.46
C PRO A 140 4.41 -4.76 17.09
N MET A 141 3.35 -4.02 16.81
CA MET A 141 3.07 -2.73 17.38
C MET A 141 2.16 -2.86 18.60
N GLN A 142 2.19 -1.88 19.49
CA GLN A 142 1.26 -1.85 20.58
C GLN A 142 -0.13 -1.48 20.06
N VAL A 143 -1.06 -2.43 20.09
CA VAL A 143 -2.46 -2.20 19.74
C VAL A 143 -3.07 -1.12 20.65
N PRO A 144 -3.78 -0.13 20.09
CA PRO A 144 -4.48 0.89 20.88
C PRO A 144 -5.44 0.27 21.88
N THR A 145 -5.52 0.88 23.08
CA THR A 145 -6.24 0.31 24.22
C THR A 145 -7.68 -0.12 23.94
N PRO A 146 -8.50 0.62 23.17
CA PRO A 146 -9.88 0.23 22.88
C PRO A 146 -10.01 -1.07 22.06
N PHE A 147 -8.93 -1.50 21.39
CA PHE A 147 -8.96 -2.59 20.41
C PHE A 147 -8.10 -3.80 20.83
N ARG A 148 -7.73 -3.91 22.10
CA ARG A 148 -6.83 -4.97 22.59
C ARG A 148 -7.40 -6.37 22.45
N ASP A 149 -8.72 -6.50 22.44
CA ASP A 149 -9.43 -7.77 22.33
C ASP A 149 -9.70 -8.16 20.85
N TYR A 150 -9.28 -7.33 19.90
CA TYR A 150 -9.41 -7.62 18.47
C TYR A 150 -8.28 -8.52 18.01
N GLU A 151 -8.55 -9.31 16.99
CA GLU A 151 -7.51 -10.09 16.33
C GLU A 151 -6.54 -9.14 15.64
N HIS A 152 -5.28 -9.17 16.09
CA HIS A 152 -4.23 -8.32 15.57
C HIS A 152 -3.59 -8.95 14.34
N ARG A 153 -3.73 -8.31 13.18
CA ARG A 153 -3.16 -8.72 11.90
C ARG A 153 -2.25 -7.66 11.31
N THR A 154 -1.43 -8.08 10.34
CA THR A 154 -0.56 -7.18 9.57
C THR A 154 -1.11 -7.01 8.17
N LEU A 155 -0.99 -5.80 7.61
CA LEU A 155 -1.39 -5.52 6.25
C LEU A 155 -0.37 -4.62 5.56
N LEU A 156 0.15 -5.08 4.44
CA LEU A 156 1.02 -4.30 3.56
C LEU A 156 0.24 -3.85 2.33
N CYS A 157 0.01 -2.54 2.21
CA CYS A 157 -0.43 -1.94 0.97
C CYS A 157 0.79 -1.72 0.07
N PHE A 158 0.87 -2.43 -1.03
CA PHE A 158 1.94 -2.27 -1.99
C PHE A 158 1.36 -1.90 -3.35
N TRP A 159 2.03 -1.01 -4.09
CA TRP A 159 1.47 -0.59 -5.37
C TRP A 159 1.30 -1.76 -6.32
N ASP A 160 2.34 -2.52 -6.57
CA ASP A 160 2.38 -3.58 -7.57
C ASP A 160 2.78 -4.92 -6.93
N ALA A 161 1.95 -5.42 -6.02
CA ALA A 161 2.09 -6.75 -5.44
C ALA A 161 1.42 -7.81 -6.32
N LEU A 162 2.08 -8.96 -6.47
CA LEU A 162 1.58 -10.06 -7.29
C LEU A 162 1.44 -11.33 -6.45
N HIS A 163 0.30 -11.99 -6.56
CA HIS A 163 0.11 -13.31 -5.98
C HIS A 163 0.96 -14.35 -6.70
N VAL A 164 1.59 -15.27 -5.93
CA VAL A 164 2.53 -16.27 -6.47
C VAL A 164 1.86 -17.20 -7.50
N GLU A 165 0.58 -17.54 -7.27
CA GLU A 165 -0.19 -18.45 -8.12
C GLU A 165 -0.72 -17.79 -9.40
N GLY A 166 -0.47 -16.52 -9.57
CA GLY A 166 -0.66 -15.85 -10.85
C GLY A 166 -2.02 -15.24 -11.09
N GLU A 167 -2.93 -15.25 -10.14
CA GLU A 167 -4.17 -14.52 -10.22
C GLU A 167 -3.99 -13.09 -9.72
N SER A 168 -4.76 -12.17 -10.27
CA SER A 168 -4.67 -10.74 -9.99
C SER A 168 -5.56 -10.33 -8.83
N ASP A 169 -5.57 -11.09 -7.75
CA ASP A 169 -6.33 -10.71 -6.57
C ASP A 169 -5.82 -9.40 -6.00
N ALA A 170 -6.74 -8.51 -5.66
CA ALA A 170 -6.38 -7.24 -5.04
C ALA A 170 -5.90 -7.44 -3.59
N MET A 171 -6.41 -8.46 -2.90
CA MET A 171 -5.98 -8.80 -1.54
C MET A 171 -5.71 -10.31 -1.42
N PHE A 172 -4.59 -10.66 -0.80
CA PHE A 172 -4.17 -12.05 -0.60
C PHE A 172 -3.28 -12.18 0.63
N GLU A 173 -3.06 -13.41 1.10
CA GLU A 173 -2.17 -13.70 2.23
C GLU A 173 -0.88 -14.35 1.76
N VAL A 174 0.22 -13.99 2.41
CA VAL A 174 1.55 -14.56 2.22
C VAL A 174 2.02 -15.13 3.54
N SER A 175 2.41 -16.40 3.57
CA SER A 175 3.05 -16.98 4.75
C SER A 175 4.41 -16.33 4.98
N VAL A 176 4.68 -15.96 6.23
CA VAL A 176 5.93 -15.28 6.59
C VAL A 176 6.61 -16.04 7.73
N ASN A 177 7.94 -16.06 7.69
CA ASN A 177 8.73 -16.62 8.78
C ASN A 177 8.97 -15.50 9.82
N CYS A 178 8.01 -15.34 10.74
CA CYS A 178 8.05 -14.30 11.76
C CYS A 178 7.52 -14.85 13.10
N ASP A 179 8.16 -14.45 14.21
CA ASP A 179 7.79 -14.94 15.55
C ASP A 179 6.39 -14.49 16.01
N HIS A 180 5.83 -13.47 15.37
CA HIS A 180 4.61 -12.82 15.84
C HIS A 180 3.41 -12.98 14.92
N PHE A 181 3.65 -13.24 13.64
CA PHE A 181 2.61 -13.35 12.62
C PHE A 181 2.90 -14.54 11.72
N GLU A 182 1.93 -15.40 11.51
CA GLU A 182 2.03 -16.54 10.59
C GLU A 182 1.86 -16.08 9.14
N ASN A 183 1.00 -15.09 8.95
CA ASN A 183 0.65 -14.56 7.64
C ASN A 183 0.75 -13.04 7.60
N LEU A 184 1.06 -12.54 6.43
CA LEU A 184 0.99 -11.14 6.05
C LEU A 184 -0.14 -10.96 5.04
N THR A 185 -1.13 -10.15 5.37
CA THR A 185 -2.12 -9.72 4.40
C THR A 185 -1.50 -8.67 3.47
N VAL A 186 -1.63 -8.88 2.18
CA VAL A 186 -1.10 -7.97 1.15
C VAL A 186 -2.25 -7.40 0.35
N PHE A 187 -2.25 -6.09 0.17
CA PHE A 187 -3.16 -5.38 -0.71
C PHE A 187 -2.40 -4.77 -1.88
N SER A 188 -2.69 -5.26 -3.10
CA SER A 188 -2.15 -4.75 -4.35
C SER A 188 -3.02 -3.61 -4.87
N MET A 189 -2.53 -2.38 -4.73
CA MET A 189 -3.26 -1.20 -5.17
C MET A 189 -3.47 -1.18 -6.68
N SER A 190 -2.46 -1.55 -7.47
CA SER A 190 -2.55 -1.59 -8.94
C SER A 190 -3.57 -2.60 -9.45
N ASN A 191 -3.64 -3.79 -8.82
CA ASN A 191 -4.63 -4.80 -9.16
C ASN A 191 -6.05 -4.29 -8.87
N TYR A 192 -6.26 -3.70 -7.69
CA TYR A 192 -7.57 -3.15 -7.34
C TYR A 192 -7.98 -1.97 -8.25
N VAL A 193 -7.08 -1.06 -8.57
CA VAL A 193 -7.34 0.03 -9.53
C VAL A 193 -7.69 -0.53 -10.90
N SER A 194 -7.04 -1.60 -11.34
CA SER A 194 -7.37 -2.29 -12.60
C SER A 194 -8.75 -2.93 -12.58
N GLU A 195 -9.20 -3.45 -11.44
CA GLU A 195 -10.57 -3.95 -11.26
C GLU A 195 -11.59 -2.81 -11.31
N LEU A 196 -11.33 -1.71 -10.63
CA LEU A 196 -12.19 -0.53 -10.65
C LEU A 196 -12.35 0.06 -12.06
N LEU A 197 -11.27 0.06 -12.86
CA LEU A 197 -11.29 0.53 -14.24
C LEU A 197 -12.23 -0.26 -15.15
N LYS A 198 -12.57 -1.51 -14.82
CA LYS A 198 -13.58 -2.28 -15.56
C LYS A 198 -15.00 -1.71 -15.38
N GLN A 199 -15.19 -0.88 -14.34
CA GLN A 199 -16.49 -0.30 -13.99
C GLN A 199 -16.55 1.20 -14.28
N SER A 200 -15.45 1.94 -14.05
CA SER A 200 -15.39 3.40 -14.20
C SER A 200 -13.94 3.87 -14.39
N ASP A 201 -13.75 4.90 -15.21
CA ASP A 201 -12.46 5.59 -15.34
C ASP A 201 -12.20 6.57 -14.17
N VAL A 202 -13.20 6.82 -13.33
CA VAL A 202 -13.12 7.82 -12.25
C VAL A 202 -13.53 7.20 -10.92
N LEU A 203 -12.74 7.46 -9.89
CA LEU A 203 -13.01 7.11 -8.50
C LEU A 203 -13.16 8.39 -7.66
N GLU A 204 -14.25 8.49 -6.90
CA GLU A 204 -14.39 9.53 -5.87
C GLU A 204 -13.79 9.04 -4.55
N VAL A 205 -12.81 9.78 -4.03
CA VAL A 205 -12.15 9.48 -2.76
C VAL A 205 -11.96 10.73 -1.92
N GLU A 206 -11.89 10.55 -0.61
CA GLU A 206 -11.49 11.60 0.31
C GLU A 206 -10.00 11.43 0.65
N LEU A 207 -9.21 12.47 0.33
CA LEU A 207 -7.77 12.53 0.58
C LEU A 207 -7.51 13.73 1.50
N ALA A 208 -7.82 13.59 2.80
CA ALA A 208 -7.82 14.71 3.74
C ALA A 208 -6.46 15.38 3.88
N ASP A 209 -5.41 14.60 4.09
CA ASP A 209 -4.05 15.10 4.27
C ASP A 209 -3.44 15.62 2.96
N ALA A 210 -3.73 14.97 1.84
CA ALA A 210 -3.31 15.45 0.52
C ALA A 210 -3.96 16.80 0.19
N ASN A 211 -5.24 16.98 0.52
CA ASN A 211 -5.93 18.26 0.35
C ASN A 211 -5.25 19.36 1.17
N ALA A 212 -4.93 19.09 2.45
CA ALA A 212 -4.24 20.05 3.29
C ALA A 212 -2.86 20.42 2.74
N ARG A 213 -2.11 19.46 2.21
CA ARG A 213 -0.80 19.69 1.55
C ARG A 213 -0.93 20.54 0.28
N ILE A 214 -1.94 20.26 -0.55
CA ILE A 214 -2.22 21.04 -1.77
C ILE A 214 -2.61 22.47 -1.41
N ASP A 215 -3.46 22.67 -0.40
CA ASP A 215 -3.87 23.99 0.06
C ASP A 215 -2.67 24.80 0.60
N TRP A 216 -1.74 24.11 1.25
CA TRP A 216 -0.47 24.71 1.67
C TRP A 216 0.38 25.16 0.49
N LEU A 217 0.55 24.31 -0.54
CA LEU A 217 1.26 24.66 -1.75
C LEU A 217 0.63 25.86 -2.45
N ASN A 218 -0.69 25.88 -2.57
CA ASN A 218 -1.42 26.99 -3.16
C ASN A 218 -1.15 28.33 -2.42
N LYS A 219 -1.03 28.29 -1.08
CA LYS A 219 -0.69 29.48 -0.27
C LYS A 219 0.75 29.96 -0.49
N LEU A 220 1.67 29.05 -0.87
CA LEU A 220 3.06 29.44 -1.18
C LEU A 220 3.18 30.12 -2.55
N TYR A 221 2.26 29.88 -3.47
CA TYR A 221 2.26 30.44 -4.82
C TYR A 221 1.32 31.64 -4.99
N SER A 222 0.59 32.03 -3.96
CA SER A 222 -0.26 33.22 -3.93
C SER A 222 0.52 34.43 -3.40
#